data_90105ec72e274122d54e427d9bc24ab6
#
_entry.id   90105ec72e274122d54e427d9bc24ab6
#
_cell.length_a   1.000
_cell.length_b   1.000
_cell.length_c   1.000
_cell.angle_alpha   90.00
_cell.angle_beta   90.00
_cell.angle_gamma   90.00
#
_symmetry.space_group_name_H-M   'P 1'
#
loop_
_entity.id
_entity.type
_entity.pdbx_description
1 polymer ?
#
loop_
_entity_poly.entity_id
_entity_poly.type
_entity_poly.pdbx_seq_one_letter_code
_entity_poly.pdbx_strand_id
1 'polypeptide(L)'
;MEENRVKLPELRIGKLVAKVPIIQGGMAIRLSTARLAAAVANEGGIGLIAASGMPFDELRHEIKLARKLSPHGIIGINVMVAAREFKGIVTTAIEEGIDLVVAGAGFSRDMFAWGKASGTPIVPIVSSAKLAKISQSLGASAVVVEGAEAGGHLGTNRSSRLIVPEVRAAVDIPVIGAGGVLHGEDIAEMLRLGANGVQMGSRFAASVESNGSEELKKVYLRANKPEDFILIHSPVGLPGQAIRTPFSERILLGTAPKPETCDFCLKKCSHKYCIIRALTRAQQGDVE
;
A
#
# COMPACT_ATOMS: atom_id res chain seq x y z
N MET A 1 10.86 -37.70 6.77
CA MET A 1 10.89 -36.56 7.70
C MET A 1 9.72 -35.63 7.31
N GLU A 2 8.62 -35.71 8.04
CA GLU A 2 7.56 -34.70 7.89
C GLU A 2 8.14 -33.37 8.38
N GLU A 3 8.43 -32.47 7.45
CA GLU A 3 8.76 -31.10 7.80
C GLU A 3 7.62 -30.55 8.65
N ASN A 4 7.94 -30.08 9.85
CA ASN A 4 7.06 -29.29 10.71
C ASN A 4 6.74 -27.97 10.01
N ARG A 5 5.84 -28.01 9.00
CA ARG A 5 5.33 -26.82 8.34
C ARG A 5 4.51 -26.05 9.35
N VAL A 6 5.05 -24.94 9.83
CA VAL A 6 4.30 -23.98 10.66
C VAL A 6 3.07 -23.55 9.86
N LYS A 7 1.90 -23.96 10.32
CA LYS A 7 0.63 -23.55 9.69
C LYS A 7 0.38 -22.07 10.03
N LEU A 8 0.52 -21.21 9.03
CA LEU A 8 0.16 -19.79 9.18
C LEU A 8 -1.35 -19.66 9.44
N PRO A 9 -1.77 -18.67 10.27
CA PRO A 9 -3.19 -18.38 10.45
C PRO A 9 -3.81 -17.82 9.17
N GLU A 10 -5.11 -18.04 8.96
CA GLU A 10 -5.84 -17.36 7.91
C GLU A 10 -6.08 -15.89 8.28
N LEU A 11 -6.01 -14.99 7.29
CA LEU A 11 -6.42 -13.59 7.45
C LEU A 11 -7.88 -13.43 7.01
N ARG A 12 -8.74 -13.01 7.93
CA ARG A 12 -10.17 -12.78 7.68
C ARG A 12 -10.48 -11.29 7.68
N ILE A 13 -11.09 -10.77 6.59
CA ILE A 13 -11.53 -9.37 6.45
C ILE A 13 -12.99 -9.40 5.97
N GLY A 14 -13.93 -9.19 6.87
CA GLY A 14 -15.34 -9.41 6.55
C GLY A 14 -15.60 -10.84 6.08
N LYS A 15 -16.09 -11.01 4.86
CA LYS A 15 -16.34 -12.32 4.23
C LYS A 15 -15.10 -12.91 3.54
N LEU A 16 -14.05 -12.12 3.36
CA LEU A 16 -12.84 -12.56 2.67
C LEU A 16 -11.98 -13.39 3.60
N VAL A 17 -11.43 -14.50 3.07
CA VAL A 17 -10.55 -15.40 3.81
C VAL A 17 -9.31 -15.66 2.97
N ALA A 18 -8.20 -15.01 3.31
CA ALA A 18 -6.90 -15.29 2.72
C ALA A 18 -6.22 -16.44 3.48
N LYS A 19 -5.81 -17.47 2.76
CA LYS A 19 -5.11 -18.65 3.33
C LYS A 19 -3.73 -18.31 3.88
N VAL A 20 -3.10 -17.29 3.29
CA VAL A 20 -1.81 -16.75 3.70
C VAL A 20 -2.03 -15.33 4.22
N PRO A 21 -1.63 -15.00 5.46
CA PRO A 21 -1.93 -13.72 6.11
C PRO A 21 -1.02 -12.59 5.60
N ILE A 22 -0.83 -12.50 4.29
CA ILE A 22 0.03 -11.52 3.63
C ILE A 22 -0.78 -10.72 2.63
N ILE A 23 -0.70 -9.40 2.75
CA ILE A 23 -1.19 -8.45 1.77
C ILE A 23 0.01 -7.88 1.02
N GLN A 24 0.02 -7.99 -0.30
CA GLN A 24 0.95 -7.21 -1.11
C GLN A 24 0.43 -5.78 -1.17
N GLY A 25 1.16 -4.85 -0.56
CA GLY A 25 0.81 -3.44 -0.52
C GLY A 25 0.80 -2.81 -1.91
N GLY A 26 -0.19 -1.96 -2.18
CA GLY A 26 -0.25 -1.24 -3.44
C GLY A 26 0.87 -0.21 -3.58
N MET A 27 1.69 -0.34 -4.60
CA MET A 27 2.85 0.51 -4.86
C MET A 27 2.64 1.30 -6.15
N ALA A 28 2.43 2.61 -6.00
CA ALA A 28 2.33 3.55 -7.11
C ALA A 28 3.74 4.00 -7.55
N ILE A 29 3.96 4.46 -8.78
CA ILE A 29 2.99 4.48 -9.89
C ILE A 29 3.18 3.22 -10.69
N ARG A 30 2.12 2.44 -10.88
CA ARG A 30 2.12 1.23 -11.72
C ARG A 30 3.17 0.15 -11.40
N LEU A 31 3.70 0.11 -10.16
CA LEU A 31 4.52 -1.03 -9.74
C LEU A 31 3.64 -2.25 -9.46
N SER A 32 2.52 -2.04 -8.77
CA SER A 32 1.52 -3.07 -8.51
C SER A 32 0.37 -2.95 -9.51
N THR A 33 0.38 -3.80 -10.51
CA THR A 33 -0.67 -3.94 -11.52
C THR A 33 -1.34 -5.30 -11.40
N ALA A 34 -2.22 -5.64 -12.31
CA ALA A 34 -2.95 -6.91 -12.36
C ALA A 34 -2.04 -8.13 -12.22
N ARG A 35 -0.87 -8.11 -12.87
CA ARG A 35 0.07 -9.24 -12.89
C ARG A 35 0.57 -9.57 -11.49
N LEU A 36 1.05 -8.58 -10.74
CA LEU A 36 1.55 -8.79 -9.38
C LEU A 36 0.41 -9.14 -8.42
N ALA A 37 -0.71 -8.40 -8.49
CA ALA A 37 -1.85 -8.64 -7.62
C ALA A 37 -2.40 -10.06 -7.80
N ALA A 38 -2.55 -10.52 -9.03
CA ALA A 38 -3.02 -11.87 -9.33
C ALA A 38 -2.05 -12.96 -8.88
N ALA A 39 -0.74 -12.75 -9.04
CA ALA A 39 0.26 -13.71 -8.61
C ALA A 39 0.18 -13.96 -7.09
N VAL A 40 0.09 -12.87 -6.29
CA VAL A 40 -0.07 -12.98 -4.83
C VAL A 40 -1.40 -13.62 -4.45
N ALA A 41 -2.48 -13.29 -5.13
CA ALA A 41 -3.80 -13.84 -4.86
C ALA A 41 -3.88 -15.35 -5.17
N ASN A 42 -3.20 -15.81 -6.22
CA ASN A 42 -3.11 -17.23 -6.57
C ASN A 42 -2.37 -18.06 -5.52
N GLU A 43 -1.42 -17.45 -4.81
CA GLU A 43 -0.71 -18.08 -3.67
C GLU A 43 -1.49 -18.00 -2.35
N GLY A 44 -2.73 -17.50 -2.38
CA GLY A 44 -3.62 -17.44 -1.23
C GLY A 44 -3.46 -16.20 -0.35
N GLY A 45 -2.64 -15.23 -0.74
CA GLY A 45 -2.55 -13.90 -0.14
C GLY A 45 -3.60 -12.94 -0.69
N ILE A 46 -3.44 -11.65 -0.41
CA ILE A 46 -4.25 -10.56 -0.96
C ILE A 46 -3.38 -9.69 -1.85
N GLY A 47 -3.73 -9.60 -3.13
CA GLY A 47 -3.05 -8.75 -4.09
C GLY A 47 -3.73 -7.39 -4.26
N LEU A 48 -2.97 -6.30 -4.28
CA LEU A 48 -3.50 -4.95 -4.44
C LEU A 48 -3.00 -4.28 -5.72
N ILE A 49 -3.93 -3.77 -6.52
CA ILE A 49 -3.63 -2.88 -7.65
C ILE A 49 -3.44 -1.46 -7.10
N ALA A 50 -2.34 -0.80 -7.45
CA ALA A 50 -2.09 0.59 -7.06
C ALA A 50 -2.85 1.56 -7.98
N ALA A 51 -4.04 1.94 -7.56
CA ALA A 51 -4.99 2.69 -8.39
C ALA A 51 -4.72 4.20 -8.47
N SER A 52 -3.90 4.76 -7.56
CA SER A 52 -3.58 6.19 -7.57
C SER A 52 -2.88 6.61 -8.86
N GLY A 53 -3.44 7.59 -9.57
CA GLY A 53 -2.90 8.10 -10.83
C GLY A 53 -3.21 7.24 -12.06
N MET A 54 -4.04 6.20 -11.92
CA MET A 54 -4.60 5.47 -13.07
C MET A 54 -5.84 6.19 -13.63
N PRO A 55 -5.97 6.39 -14.95
CA PRO A 55 -7.24 6.70 -15.58
C PRO A 55 -8.28 5.61 -15.30
N PHE A 56 -9.57 5.97 -15.30
CA PHE A 56 -10.62 5.01 -14.94
C PHE A 56 -10.68 3.81 -15.89
N ASP A 57 -10.46 4.01 -17.18
CA ASP A 57 -10.46 2.92 -18.17
C ASP A 57 -9.28 1.97 -17.95
N GLU A 58 -8.09 2.49 -17.61
CA GLU A 58 -6.93 1.68 -17.23
C GLU A 58 -7.23 0.89 -15.95
N LEU A 59 -7.83 1.52 -14.93
CA LEU A 59 -8.22 0.83 -13.70
C LEU A 59 -9.20 -0.31 -13.96
N ARG A 60 -10.23 -0.07 -14.80
CA ARG A 60 -11.19 -1.11 -15.22
C ARG A 60 -10.49 -2.26 -15.93
N HIS A 61 -9.56 -1.94 -16.83
CA HIS A 61 -8.76 -2.95 -17.53
C HIS A 61 -7.93 -3.79 -16.57
N GLU A 62 -7.21 -3.16 -15.65
CA GLU A 62 -6.35 -3.83 -14.67
C GLU A 62 -7.17 -4.75 -13.75
N ILE A 63 -8.34 -4.31 -13.27
CA ILE A 63 -9.22 -5.14 -12.43
C ILE A 63 -9.71 -6.37 -13.20
N LYS A 64 -10.17 -6.20 -14.44
CA LYS A 64 -10.63 -7.30 -15.29
C LYS A 64 -9.50 -8.28 -15.61
N LEU A 65 -8.31 -7.77 -15.91
CA LEU A 65 -7.13 -8.59 -16.17
C LEU A 65 -6.72 -9.37 -14.92
N ALA A 66 -6.66 -8.73 -13.73
CA ALA A 66 -6.35 -9.39 -12.48
C ALA A 66 -7.35 -10.52 -12.19
N ARG A 67 -8.64 -10.27 -12.38
CA ARG A 67 -9.68 -11.30 -12.20
C ARG A 67 -9.55 -12.45 -13.20
N LYS A 68 -9.16 -12.17 -14.45
CA LYS A 68 -8.87 -13.20 -15.45
C LYS A 68 -7.68 -14.07 -15.06
N LEU A 69 -6.61 -13.45 -14.52
CA LEU A 69 -5.39 -14.14 -14.09
C LEU A 69 -5.56 -14.87 -12.76
N SER A 70 -6.48 -14.43 -11.92
CA SER A 70 -6.80 -15.01 -10.61
C SER A 70 -8.31 -15.03 -10.39
N PRO A 71 -9.04 -16.02 -10.98
CA PRO A 71 -10.51 -16.05 -10.93
C PRO A 71 -11.08 -16.16 -9.52
N HIS A 72 -10.36 -16.78 -8.59
CA HIS A 72 -10.82 -17.09 -7.23
C HIS A 72 -9.98 -16.42 -6.13
N GLY A 73 -8.93 -15.70 -6.51
CA GLY A 73 -8.08 -15.00 -5.56
C GLY A 73 -8.67 -13.69 -5.08
N ILE A 74 -8.16 -13.17 -3.97
CA ILE A 74 -8.61 -11.90 -3.39
C ILE A 74 -7.80 -10.77 -4.01
N ILE A 75 -8.49 -9.92 -4.78
CA ILE A 75 -7.91 -8.77 -5.46
C ILE A 75 -8.53 -7.48 -4.91
N GLY A 76 -7.69 -6.59 -4.40
CA GLY A 76 -8.09 -5.27 -3.94
C GLY A 76 -7.45 -4.15 -4.74
N ILE A 77 -7.84 -2.92 -4.42
CA ILE A 77 -7.11 -1.72 -4.83
C ILE A 77 -6.46 -1.04 -3.63
N ASN A 78 -5.34 -0.36 -3.87
CA ASN A 78 -4.80 0.65 -2.95
C ASN A 78 -4.92 2.03 -3.57
N VAL A 79 -5.42 3.00 -2.80
CA VAL A 79 -5.63 4.36 -3.28
C VAL A 79 -5.27 5.40 -2.22
N MET A 80 -4.64 6.50 -2.64
CA MET A 80 -4.36 7.65 -1.78
C MET A 80 -5.61 8.51 -1.63
N VAL A 81 -6.02 8.80 -0.38
CA VAL A 81 -7.11 9.74 -0.09
C VAL A 81 -6.80 11.16 -0.60
N ALA A 82 -5.52 11.52 -0.65
CA ALA A 82 -5.04 12.79 -1.19
C ALA A 82 -5.20 12.92 -2.72
N ALA A 83 -5.46 11.83 -3.45
CA ALA A 83 -5.70 11.89 -4.89
C ALA A 83 -6.97 12.71 -5.20
N ARG A 84 -6.92 13.53 -6.26
CA ARG A 84 -8.08 14.35 -6.68
C ARG A 84 -9.28 13.47 -6.99
N GLU A 85 -9.07 12.43 -7.77
CA GLU A 85 -10.10 11.50 -8.24
C GLU A 85 -10.38 10.35 -7.24
N PHE A 86 -10.08 10.54 -5.94
CA PHE A 86 -10.24 9.50 -4.91
C PHE A 86 -11.61 8.83 -4.95
N LYS A 87 -12.69 9.64 -5.00
CA LYS A 87 -14.07 9.11 -5.07
C LYS A 87 -14.27 8.30 -6.35
N GLY A 88 -13.95 8.87 -7.50
CA GLY A 88 -14.11 8.20 -8.80
C GLY A 88 -13.34 6.89 -8.89
N ILE A 89 -12.09 6.84 -8.38
CA ILE A 89 -11.29 5.63 -8.31
C ILE A 89 -11.97 4.54 -7.47
N VAL A 90 -12.42 4.89 -6.25
CA VAL A 90 -13.07 3.93 -5.35
C VAL A 90 -14.38 3.43 -5.93
N THR A 91 -15.23 4.31 -6.45
CA THR A 91 -16.54 3.91 -7.02
C THR A 91 -16.36 3.08 -8.28
N THR A 92 -15.43 3.44 -9.18
CA THR A 92 -15.08 2.64 -10.36
C THR A 92 -14.62 1.22 -9.98
N ALA A 93 -13.75 1.10 -8.98
CA ALA A 93 -13.29 -0.22 -8.54
C ALA A 93 -14.43 -1.06 -7.94
N ILE A 94 -15.33 -0.46 -7.16
CA ILE A 94 -16.52 -1.11 -6.61
C ILE A 94 -17.45 -1.57 -7.74
N GLU A 95 -17.70 -0.74 -8.74
CA GLU A 95 -18.52 -1.08 -9.91
C GLU A 95 -17.94 -2.26 -10.70
N GLU A 96 -16.61 -2.38 -10.77
CA GLU A 96 -15.92 -3.52 -11.42
C GLU A 96 -15.81 -4.77 -10.52
N GLY A 97 -16.43 -4.76 -9.32
CA GLY A 97 -16.48 -5.92 -8.44
C GLY A 97 -15.18 -6.22 -7.70
N ILE A 98 -14.43 -5.19 -7.31
CA ILE A 98 -13.22 -5.37 -6.50
C ILE A 98 -13.56 -5.98 -5.13
N ASP A 99 -12.70 -6.85 -4.60
CA ASP A 99 -12.96 -7.55 -3.34
C ASP A 99 -12.79 -6.65 -2.09
N LEU A 100 -11.84 -5.70 -2.12
CA LEU A 100 -11.63 -4.74 -1.03
C LEU A 100 -10.92 -3.47 -1.51
N VAL A 101 -11.04 -2.42 -0.70
CA VAL A 101 -10.34 -1.13 -0.91
C VAL A 101 -9.45 -0.84 0.28
N VAL A 102 -8.15 -0.69 0.04
CA VAL A 102 -7.16 -0.18 1.00
C VAL A 102 -6.92 1.30 0.71
N ALA A 103 -7.05 2.17 1.71
CA ALA A 103 -6.91 3.61 1.53
C ALA A 103 -5.93 4.23 2.54
N GLY A 104 -4.96 4.99 2.04
CA GLY A 104 -3.93 5.65 2.85
C GLY A 104 -3.63 7.08 2.40
N ALA A 105 -2.56 7.68 2.93
CA ALA A 105 -2.15 9.05 2.66
C ALA A 105 -3.30 10.06 2.83
N GLY A 106 -3.93 10.02 3.99
CA GLY A 106 -5.09 10.81 4.40
C GLY A 106 -6.22 9.96 4.97
N PHE A 107 -7.34 10.59 5.29
CA PHE A 107 -8.51 9.94 5.85
C PHE A 107 -9.79 10.51 5.24
N SER A 108 -10.71 9.64 4.83
CA SER A 108 -12.02 10.02 4.31
C SER A 108 -13.11 9.25 5.06
N ARG A 109 -14.11 9.97 5.57
CA ARG A 109 -15.30 9.32 6.19
C ARG A 109 -16.24 8.74 5.14
N ASP A 110 -16.30 9.34 3.98
CA ASP A 110 -17.26 8.99 2.92
C ASP A 110 -16.99 7.59 2.35
N MET A 111 -15.72 7.14 2.33
CA MET A 111 -15.37 5.81 1.79
C MET A 111 -16.08 4.66 2.53
N PHE A 112 -16.33 4.82 3.83
CA PHE A 112 -17.06 3.79 4.61
C PHE A 112 -18.53 3.69 4.19
N ALA A 113 -19.16 4.82 3.85
CA ALA A 113 -20.52 4.82 3.33
C ALA A 113 -20.59 4.12 1.95
N TRP A 114 -19.61 4.36 1.07
CA TRP A 114 -19.54 3.68 -0.24
C TRP A 114 -19.34 2.17 -0.07
N GLY A 115 -18.42 1.76 0.79
CA GLY A 115 -18.20 0.34 1.10
C GLY A 115 -19.42 -0.33 1.70
N LYS A 116 -20.11 0.34 2.64
CA LYS A 116 -21.34 -0.17 3.24
C LYS A 116 -22.46 -0.36 2.21
N ALA A 117 -22.62 0.60 1.29
CA ALA A 117 -23.66 0.54 0.26
C ALA A 117 -23.45 -0.60 -0.74
N SER A 118 -22.18 -0.93 -1.05
CA SER A 118 -21.80 -2.01 -2.01
C SER A 118 -21.52 -3.36 -1.34
N GLY A 119 -21.34 -3.39 -0.02
CA GLY A 119 -20.82 -4.56 0.69
C GLY A 119 -19.32 -4.81 0.49
N THR A 120 -18.58 -3.85 -0.06
CA THR A 120 -17.13 -3.93 -0.29
C THR A 120 -16.37 -3.54 0.98
N PRO A 121 -15.49 -4.42 1.52
CA PRO A 121 -14.64 -4.11 2.66
C PRO A 121 -13.76 -2.88 2.43
N ILE A 122 -13.79 -1.95 3.39
CA ILE A 122 -12.90 -0.79 3.44
C ILE A 122 -11.87 -0.99 4.53
N VAL A 123 -10.60 -0.86 4.15
CA VAL A 123 -9.44 -1.08 5.02
C VAL A 123 -8.56 0.16 5.00
N PRO A 124 -8.73 1.09 5.96
CA PRO A 124 -7.87 2.26 6.05
C PRO A 124 -6.47 1.92 6.57
N ILE A 125 -5.47 2.65 6.09
CA ILE A 125 -4.12 2.66 6.67
C ILE A 125 -4.11 3.69 7.81
N VAL A 126 -3.70 3.25 9.00
CA VAL A 126 -3.71 4.04 10.22
C VAL A 126 -2.34 4.00 10.92
N SER A 127 -2.03 5.03 11.69
CA SER A 127 -0.77 5.16 12.43
C SER A 127 -0.96 5.36 13.94
N SER A 128 -2.18 5.09 14.45
CA SER A 128 -2.48 5.22 15.88
C SER A 128 -3.74 4.48 16.29
N ALA A 129 -3.82 4.07 17.56
CA ALA A 129 -5.01 3.46 18.15
C ALA A 129 -6.25 4.38 18.07
N LYS A 130 -6.05 5.71 18.20
CA LYS A 130 -7.14 6.68 18.06
C LYS A 130 -7.78 6.61 16.68
N LEU A 131 -6.98 6.62 15.62
CA LEU A 131 -7.49 6.57 14.24
C LEU A 131 -8.11 5.20 13.93
N ALA A 132 -7.55 4.12 14.47
CA ALA A 132 -8.12 2.77 14.35
C ALA A 132 -9.52 2.67 14.99
N LYS A 133 -9.71 3.22 16.20
CA LYS A 133 -11.04 3.27 16.86
C LYS A 133 -12.05 4.06 16.01
N ILE A 134 -11.67 5.22 15.49
CA ILE A 134 -12.52 6.01 14.61
C ILE A 134 -12.87 5.20 13.35
N SER A 135 -11.91 4.52 12.75
CA SER A 135 -12.12 3.68 11.57
C SER A 135 -13.11 2.55 11.85
N GLN A 136 -12.93 1.83 12.95
CA GLN A 136 -13.86 0.78 13.38
C GLN A 136 -15.29 1.32 13.58
N SER A 137 -15.45 2.46 14.27
CA SER A 137 -16.76 3.07 14.51
C SER A 137 -17.46 3.53 13.22
N LEU A 138 -16.70 3.80 12.16
CA LEU A 138 -17.24 4.15 10.84
C LEU A 138 -17.51 2.93 9.96
N GLY A 139 -17.17 1.71 10.40
CA GLY A 139 -17.43 0.48 9.67
C GLY A 139 -16.24 -0.06 8.87
N ALA A 140 -15.00 0.26 9.25
CA ALA A 140 -13.84 -0.40 8.68
C ALA A 140 -13.91 -1.92 8.89
N SER A 141 -13.58 -2.70 7.86
CA SER A 141 -13.57 -4.17 7.93
C SER A 141 -12.26 -4.73 8.52
N ALA A 142 -11.20 -3.95 8.48
CA ALA A 142 -9.89 -4.18 9.08
C ALA A 142 -9.12 -2.85 9.07
N VAL A 143 -7.94 -2.81 9.70
CA VAL A 143 -7.00 -1.68 9.58
C VAL A 143 -5.60 -2.17 9.24
N VAL A 144 -4.91 -1.44 8.37
CA VAL A 144 -3.46 -1.59 8.18
C VAL A 144 -2.77 -0.60 9.11
N VAL A 145 -1.92 -1.10 10.00
CA VAL A 145 -1.14 -0.29 10.94
C VAL A 145 0.25 -0.11 10.39
N GLU A 146 0.53 1.12 9.97
CA GLU A 146 1.79 1.46 9.31
C GLU A 146 2.68 2.27 10.25
N GLY A 147 3.92 1.81 10.44
CA GLY A 147 4.96 2.46 11.23
C GLY A 147 5.96 3.26 10.40
N ALA A 148 6.93 3.86 11.09
CA ALA A 148 7.98 4.68 10.50
C ALA A 148 8.93 3.92 9.57
N GLU A 149 8.94 2.59 9.64
CA GLU A 149 9.74 1.71 8.78
C GLU A 149 9.13 1.51 7.39
N ALA A 150 7.93 2.00 7.16
CA ALA A 150 7.27 1.85 5.85
C ALA A 150 7.92 2.76 4.80
N GLY A 151 7.93 2.30 3.56
CA GLY A 151 8.27 3.14 2.41
C GLY A 151 7.09 4.00 1.94
N GLY A 152 7.37 5.13 1.32
CA GLY A 152 6.35 6.07 0.85
C GLY A 152 5.88 7.04 1.94
N HIS A 153 4.60 7.44 1.89
CA HIS A 153 4.05 8.46 2.79
C HIS A 153 3.88 7.94 4.21
N LEU A 154 4.45 8.65 5.17
CA LEU A 154 4.40 8.27 6.59
C LEU A 154 3.34 9.08 7.34
N GLY A 155 2.55 8.38 8.17
CA GLY A 155 1.59 8.99 9.10
C GLY A 155 2.15 9.18 10.51
N THR A 156 3.36 8.68 10.79
CA THR A 156 3.99 8.68 12.11
C THR A 156 5.51 8.54 12.01
N ASN A 157 6.19 8.88 13.09
CA ASN A 157 7.62 8.61 13.31
C ASN A 157 7.85 7.45 14.31
N ARG A 158 6.78 6.71 14.67
CA ARG A 158 6.84 5.61 15.64
C ARG A 158 6.95 4.27 14.93
N SER A 159 7.64 3.33 15.55
CA SER A 159 7.78 1.96 15.02
C SER A 159 6.43 1.24 14.96
N SER A 160 6.22 0.49 13.89
CA SER A 160 5.08 -0.43 13.75
C SER A 160 5.03 -1.45 14.89
N ARG A 161 6.19 -1.89 15.41
CA ARG A 161 6.31 -2.82 16.55
C ARG A 161 5.71 -2.26 17.84
N LEU A 162 5.68 -0.95 17.99
CA LEU A 162 5.04 -0.27 19.14
C LEU A 162 3.55 -0.01 18.89
N ILE A 163 3.18 0.35 17.66
CA ILE A 163 1.80 0.77 17.34
C ILE A 163 0.88 -0.44 17.18
N VAL A 164 1.35 -1.54 16.60
CA VAL A 164 0.53 -2.74 16.37
C VAL A 164 -0.12 -3.27 17.64
N PRO A 165 0.60 -3.53 18.76
CA PRO A 165 -0.03 -4.00 20.00
C PRO A 165 -0.98 -2.97 20.61
N GLU A 166 -0.67 -1.66 20.50
CA GLU A 166 -1.56 -0.59 20.98
C GLU A 166 -2.90 -0.58 20.20
N VAL A 167 -2.82 -0.74 18.87
CA VAL A 167 -4.00 -0.81 18.02
C VAL A 167 -4.78 -2.09 18.29
N ARG A 168 -4.08 -3.24 18.39
CA ARG A 168 -4.73 -4.53 18.69
C ARG A 168 -5.53 -4.49 19.99
N ALA A 169 -5.00 -3.84 21.02
CA ALA A 169 -5.70 -3.65 22.30
C ALA A 169 -6.89 -2.67 22.21
N ALA A 170 -6.99 -1.89 21.14
CA ALA A 170 -7.94 -0.81 21.00
C ALA A 170 -9.12 -1.10 20.10
N VAL A 171 -9.05 -2.14 19.25
CA VAL A 171 -10.09 -2.48 18.26
C VAL A 171 -10.35 -3.99 18.22
N ASP A 172 -11.57 -4.36 17.78
CA ASP A 172 -12.00 -5.76 17.63
C ASP A 172 -11.81 -6.27 16.20
N ILE A 173 -11.72 -5.36 15.22
CA ILE A 173 -11.50 -5.70 13.81
C ILE A 173 -10.05 -6.17 13.57
N PRO A 174 -9.81 -6.93 12.49
CA PRO A 174 -8.47 -7.41 12.14
C PRO A 174 -7.46 -6.27 12.00
N VAL A 175 -6.26 -6.50 12.54
CA VAL A 175 -5.11 -5.59 12.51
C VAL A 175 -4.04 -6.18 11.60
N ILE A 176 -3.62 -5.46 10.58
CA ILE A 176 -2.57 -5.84 9.64
C ILE A 176 -1.34 -4.97 9.90
N GLY A 177 -0.22 -5.59 10.30
CA GLY A 177 1.03 -4.87 10.56
C GLY A 177 1.76 -4.53 9.27
N ALA A 178 2.25 -3.28 9.15
CA ALA A 178 2.98 -2.80 7.97
C ALA A 178 4.19 -1.94 8.35
N GLY A 179 5.23 -2.00 7.51
CA GLY A 179 6.50 -1.32 7.73
C GLY A 179 7.56 -2.23 8.33
N GLY A 180 8.70 -2.36 7.64
CA GLY A 180 9.83 -3.17 8.08
C GLY A 180 9.57 -4.68 8.09
N VAL A 181 8.65 -5.17 7.27
CA VAL A 181 8.36 -6.61 7.12
C VAL A 181 8.93 -7.09 5.79
N LEU A 182 10.00 -7.87 5.84
CA LEU A 182 10.75 -8.34 4.67
C LEU A 182 10.91 -9.85 4.63
N HIS A 183 10.98 -10.51 5.79
CA HIS A 183 11.27 -11.93 5.94
C HIS A 183 10.23 -12.65 6.79
N GLY A 184 10.32 -13.98 6.87
CA GLY A 184 9.41 -14.80 7.66
C GLY A 184 9.46 -14.50 9.16
N GLU A 185 10.66 -14.15 9.67
CA GLU A 185 10.86 -13.72 11.05
C GLU A 185 10.08 -12.45 11.38
N ASP A 186 10.07 -11.47 10.48
CA ASP A 186 9.32 -10.22 10.66
C ASP A 186 7.81 -10.50 10.66
N ILE A 187 7.33 -11.41 9.81
CA ILE A 187 5.93 -11.85 9.80
C ILE A 187 5.58 -12.49 11.13
N ALA A 188 6.41 -13.42 11.60
CA ALA A 188 6.21 -14.11 12.88
C ALA A 188 6.24 -13.12 14.06
N GLU A 189 7.09 -12.11 14.02
CA GLU A 189 7.13 -11.04 15.02
C GLU A 189 5.83 -10.25 15.04
N MET A 190 5.35 -9.78 13.88
CA MET A 190 4.10 -9.03 13.79
C MET A 190 2.90 -9.84 14.30
N LEU A 191 2.83 -11.13 13.97
CA LEU A 191 1.78 -12.03 14.48
C LEU A 191 1.87 -12.19 16.00
N ARG A 192 3.08 -12.31 16.58
CA ARG A 192 3.29 -12.35 18.04
C ARG A 192 2.90 -11.05 18.73
N LEU A 193 3.05 -9.91 18.06
CA LEU A 193 2.59 -8.59 18.54
C LEU A 193 1.07 -8.41 18.44
N GLY A 194 0.35 -9.41 17.93
CA GLY A 194 -1.10 -9.43 17.87
C GLY A 194 -1.70 -9.02 16.52
N ALA A 195 -0.89 -8.81 15.49
CA ALA A 195 -1.40 -8.63 14.14
C ALA A 195 -2.09 -9.92 13.64
N ASN A 196 -3.15 -9.77 12.85
CA ASN A 196 -3.84 -10.88 12.18
C ASN A 196 -3.19 -11.23 10.84
N GLY A 197 -2.35 -10.35 10.31
CA GLY A 197 -1.59 -10.51 9.08
C GLY A 197 -0.64 -9.34 8.89
N VAL A 198 0.06 -9.32 7.76
CA VAL A 198 1.03 -8.28 7.43
C VAL A 198 0.78 -7.70 6.06
N GLN A 199 1.14 -6.42 5.86
CA GLN A 199 1.25 -5.82 4.54
C GLN A 199 2.72 -5.54 4.22
N MET A 200 3.17 -5.96 3.03
CA MET A 200 4.55 -5.87 2.58
C MET A 200 4.63 -5.12 1.25
N GLY A 201 5.63 -4.25 1.10
CA GLY A 201 5.86 -3.47 -0.13
C GLY A 201 7.15 -3.87 -0.83
N SER A 202 8.30 -3.51 -0.26
CA SER A 202 9.63 -3.60 -0.90
C SER A 202 9.97 -4.98 -1.46
N ARG A 203 9.59 -6.05 -0.75
CA ARG A 203 9.79 -7.42 -1.19
C ARG A 203 9.08 -7.70 -2.52
N PHE A 204 7.84 -7.22 -2.65
CA PHE A 204 7.05 -7.37 -3.88
C PHE A 204 7.46 -6.39 -4.97
N ALA A 205 7.95 -5.18 -4.62
CA ALA A 205 8.47 -4.23 -5.61
C ALA A 205 9.65 -4.81 -6.40
N ALA A 206 10.49 -5.63 -5.77
CA ALA A 206 11.64 -6.28 -6.37
C ALA A 206 11.32 -7.62 -7.06
N SER A 207 10.07 -8.09 -7.04
CA SER A 207 9.68 -9.35 -7.65
C SER A 207 9.61 -9.27 -9.18
N VAL A 208 9.64 -10.43 -9.84
CA VAL A 208 9.52 -10.55 -11.30
C VAL A 208 8.16 -10.06 -11.80
N GLU A 209 7.12 -10.26 -11.00
CA GLU A 209 5.73 -9.89 -11.32
C GLU A 209 5.48 -8.38 -11.16
N SER A 210 6.33 -7.67 -10.43
CA SER A 210 6.26 -6.21 -10.35
C SER A 210 6.51 -5.59 -11.72
N ASN A 211 5.75 -4.54 -12.03
CA ASN A 211 5.87 -3.81 -13.30
C ASN A 211 6.94 -2.71 -13.25
N GLY A 212 7.84 -2.75 -12.28
CA GLY A 212 9.03 -1.91 -12.24
C GLY A 212 10.10 -2.38 -13.23
N SER A 213 10.87 -1.44 -13.78
CA SER A 213 12.03 -1.76 -14.59
C SER A 213 13.10 -2.53 -13.79
N GLU A 214 13.98 -3.22 -14.48
CA GLU A 214 15.09 -3.92 -13.83
C GLU A 214 16.03 -2.95 -13.09
N GLU A 215 16.21 -1.73 -13.60
CA GLU A 215 16.98 -0.67 -12.96
C GLU A 215 16.38 -0.29 -11.61
N LEU A 216 15.07 -0.10 -11.54
CA LEU A 216 14.37 0.19 -10.28
C LEU A 216 14.45 -0.99 -9.31
N LYS A 217 14.26 -2.23 -9.78
CA LYS A 217 14.40 -3.43 -8.93
C LYS A 217 15.83 -3.52 -8.34
N LYS A 218 16.87 -3.21 -9.11
CA LYS A 218 18.25 -3.14 -8.60
C LYS A 218 18.42 -2.11 -7.49
N VAL A 219 17.71 -0.98 -7.54
CA VAL A 219 17.72 0.02 -6.46
C VAL A 219 17.16 -0.60 -5.17
N TYR A 220 16.02 -1.30 -5.23
CA TYR A 220 15.46 -2.01 -4.07
C TYR A 220 16.39 -3.08 -3.52
N LEU A 221 17.05 -3.86 -4.40
CA LEU A 221 17.96 -4.94 -4.00
C LEU A 221 19.25 -4.46 -3.37
N ARG A 222 19.71 -3.24 -3.70
CA ARG A 222 20.92 -2.63 -3.13
C ARG A 222 20.68 -1.98 -1.77
N ALA A 223 19.45 -1.54 -1.50
CA ALA A 223 19.10 -0.87 -0.27
C ALA A 223 18.96 -1.90 0.87
N ASN A 224 20.01 -2.03 1.70
CA ASN A 224 20.11 -3.06 2.73
C ASN A 224 20.53 -2.56 4.11
N LYS A 225 20.72 -1.25 4.29
CA LYS A 225 21.12 -0.61 5.55
C LYS A 225 20.36 0.71 5.75
N PRO A 226 20.24 1.19 7.00
CA PRO A 226 19.45 2.39 7.31
C PRO A 226 19.85 3.63 6.52
N GLU A 227 21.13 3.79 6.21
CA GLU A 227 21.68 4.94 5.46
C GLU A 227 21.22 4.99 4.01
N ASP A 228 20.73 3.87 3.48
CA ASP A 228 20.18 3.78 2.12
C ASP A 228 18.78 4.40 2.02
N PHE A 229 18.20 4.85 3.14
CA PHE A 229 16.89 5.47 3.19
C PHE A 229 16.99 6.93 3.66
N ILE A 230 16.12 7.76 3.10
CA ILE A 230 16.01 9.17 3.49
C ILE A 230 14.55 9.59 3.65
N LEU A 231 14.34 10.55 4.54
CA LEU A 231 13.05 11.21 4.70
C LEU A 231 12.98 12.44 3.82
N ILE A 232 11.98 12.49 2.96
CA ILE A 232 11.70 13.60 2.06
C ILE A 232 10.36 14.26 2.39
N HIS A 233 10.19 15.51 2.02
CA HIS A 233 8.90 16.18 2.07
C HIS A 233 8.13 15.96 0.77
N SER A 234 7.12 15.11 0.81
CA SER A 234 6.26 14.86 -0.35
C SER A 234 5.41 16.08 -0.70
N PRO A 235 5.12 16.32 -1.99
CA PRO A 235 4.17 17.34 -2.42
C PRO A 235 2.75 17.16 -1.87
N VAL A 236 2.42 15.98 -1.36
CA VAL A 236 1.15 15.68 -0.68
C VAL A 236 1.02 16.38 0.68
N GLY A 237 2.14 16.87 1.25
CA GLY A 237 2.19 17.50 2.56
C GLY A 237 2.46 16.53 3.72
N LEU A 238 2.88 15.30 3.42
CA LEU A 238 3.31 14.29 4.39
C LEU A 238 4.82 14.04 4.27
N PRO A 239 5.51 13.61 5.33
CA PRO A 239 6.84 13.04 5.19
C PRO A 239 6.75 11.76 4.36
N GLY A 240 7.81 11.45 3.64
CA GLY A 240 7.91 10.23 2.85
C GLY A 240 9.27 9.58 3.03
N GLN A 241 9.30 8.27 3.18
CA GLN A 241 10.55 7.50 3.18
C GLN A 241 10.84 7.02 1.76
N ALA A 242 12.01 7.34 1.27
CA ALA A 242 12.50 6.96 -0.05
C ALA A 242 13.86 6.26 0.05
N ILE A 243 14.18 5.44 -0.94
CA ILE A 243 15.56 4.95 -1.12
C ILE A 243 16.41 6.14 -1.59
N ARG A 244 17.63 6.21 -1.07
CA ARG A 244 18.61 7.23 -1.41
C ARG A 244 19.06 7.07 -2.86
N THR A 245 18.76 8.06 -3.68
CA THR A 245 19.17 8.18 -5.09
C THR A 245 19.57 9.63 -5.34
N PRO A 246 20.28 9.96 -6.43
CA PRO A 246 20.57 11.35 -6.77
C PRO A 246 19.34 12.24 -6.79
N PHE A 247 18.20 11.73 -7.32
CA PHE A 247 16.97 12.50 -7.36
C PHE A 247 16.36 12.73 -5.95
N SER A 248 16.31 11.69 -5.10
CA SER A 248 15.77 11.83 -3.74
C SER A 248 16.63 12.76 -2.87
N GLU A 249 17.95 12.80 -3.09
CA GLU A 249 18.83 13.77 -2.47
C GLU A 249 18.55 15.20 -2.93
N ARG A 250 18.30 15.42 -4.23
CA ARG A 250 17.87 16.73 -4.75
C ARG A 250 16.55 17.20 -4.13
N ILE A 251 15.60 16.28 -3.86
CA ILE A 251 14.38 16.62 -3.13
C ILE A 251 14.72 17.08 -1.71
N LEU A 252 15.57 16.34 -1.00
CA LEU A 252 15.98 16.67 0.36
C LEU A 252 16.65 18.04 0.44
N LEU A 253 17.55 18.35 -0.53
CA LEU A 253 18.25 19.63 -0.64
C LEU A 253 17.38 20.77 -1.19
N GLY A 254 16.14 20.50 -1.62
CA GLY A 254 15.27 21.49 -2.23
C GLY A 254 15.67 21.96 -3.64
N THR A 255 16.55 21.18 -4.32
CA THR A 255 17.06 21.46 -5.67
C THR A 255 16.40 20.61 -6.76
N ALA A 256 15.40 19.81 -6.42
CA ALA A 256 14.64 19.04 -7.39
C ALA A 256 13.94 19.98 -8.40
N PRO A 257 13.84 19.59 -9.69
CA PRO A 257 13.22 20.43 -10.71
C PRO A 257 11.74 20.62 -10.43
N LYS A 258 11.28 21.88 -10.52
CA LYS A 258 9.87 22.19 -10.44
C LYS A 258 9.15 21.67 -11.70
N PRO A 259 7.89 21.23 -11.57
CA PRO A 259 7.12 20.81 -12.73
C PRO A 259 6.78 22.02 -13.63
N GLU A 260 7.06 21.92 -14.93
CA GLU A 260 6.65 22.91 -15.93
C GLU A 260 5.15 22.88 -16.17
N THR A 261 4.54 21.70 -16.12
CA THR A 261 3.11 21.46 -16.27
C THR A 261 2.58 20.61 -15.13
N CYS A 262 1.31 20.79 -14.77
CA CYS A 262 0.68 20.05 -13.68
C CYS A 262 -0.51 19.23 -14.19
N ASP A 263 -0.53 17.93 -13.82
CA ASP A 263 -1.62 17.01 -14.18
C ASP A 263 -2.78 17.05 -13.16
N PHE A 264 -2.73 17.98 -12.20
CA PHE A 264 -3.74 18.18 -11.16
C PHE A 264 -4.14 16.89 -10.42
N CYS A 265 -3.19 15.98 -10.22
CA CYS A 265 -3.41 14.63 -9.67
C CYS A 265 -3.76 14.60 -8.17
N LEU A 266 -3.44 15.66 -7.41
CA LEU A 266 -3.65 15.77 -5.97
C LEU A 266 -4.67 16.85 -5.64
N LYS A 267 -5.44 16.67 -4.54
CA LYS A 267 -6.34 17.70 -3.98
C LYS A 267 -5.57 18.94 -3.52
N LYS A 268 -4.40 18.71 -2.91
CA LYS A 268 -3.44 19.74 -2.50
C LYS A 268 -2.04 19.28 -2.90
N CYS A 269 -1.26 20.18 -3.48
CA CYS A 269 0.11 19.91 -3.92
C CYS A 269 1.00 21.10 -3.62
N SER A 270 2.21 20.85 -3.08
CA SER A 270 3.18 21.93 -2.83
C SER A 270 3.90 22.43 -4.08
N HIS A 271 3.81 21.70 -5.19
CA HIS A 271 4.50 21.98 -6.47
C HIS A 271 6.04 22.10 -6.36
N LYS A 272 6.65 21.61 -5.28
CA LYS A 272 8.11 21.62 -5.14
C LYS A 272 8.79 20.71 -6.16
N TYR A 273 8.15 19.59 -6.49
CA TYR A 273 8.48 18.67 -7.59
C TYR A 273 7.22 17.87 -7.96
N CYS A 274 7.20 17.19 -9.09
CA CYS A 274 6.08 16.36 -9.50
C CYS A 274 6.28 14.91 -9.08
N ILE A 275 5.57 14.46 -8.03
CA ILE A 275 5.72 13.10 -7.52
C ILE A 275 5.27 12.03 -8.52
N ILE A 276 4.19 12.28 -9.27
CA ILE A 276 3.69 11.34 -10.28
C ILE A 276 4.76 11.12 -11.35
N ARG A 277 5.34 12.19 -11.90
CA ARG A 277 6.38 12.09 -12.93
C ARG A 277 7.65 11.44 -12.40
N ALA A 278 8.08 11.79 -11.18
CA ALA A 278 9.24 11.18 -10.55
C ALA A 278 9.07 9.65 -10.40
N LEU A 279 7.93 9.22 -9.87
CA LEU A 279 7.65 7.79 -9.70
C LEU A 279 7.45 7.07 -11.03
N THR A 280 6.83 7.72 -12.04
CA THR A 280 6.68 7.14 -13.38
C THR A 280 8.04 6.96 -14.06
N ARG A 281 8.92 7.96 -13.99
CA ARG A 281 10.29 7.86 -14.55
C ARG A 281 11.08 6.75 -13.85
N ALA A 282 11.04 6.68 -12.52
CA ALA A 282 11.68 5.62 -11.77
C ALA A 282 11.14 4.23 -12.15
N GLN A 283 9.80 4.09 -12.30
CA GLN A 283 9.16 2.85 -12.75
C GLN A 283 9.66 2.42 -14.13
N GLN A 284 9.96 3.38 -15.03
CA GLN A 284 10.47 3.16 -16.38
C GLN A 284 12.00 2.97 -16.46
N GLY A 285 12.72 3.13 -15.34
CA GLY A 285 14.17 2.89 -15.27
C GLY A 285 15.03 4.13 -15.09
N ASP A 286 14.44 5.33 -15.13
CA ASP A 286 15.14 6.57 -14.81
C ASP A 286 15.16 6.74 -13.28
N VAL A 287 16.21 6.24 -12.67
CA VAL A 287 16.39 6.19 -11.20
C VAL A 287 17.42 7.21 -10.68
N GLU A 288 17.91 8.10 -11.54
CA GLU A 288 18.90 9.15 -11.23
C GLU A 288 18.29 10.49 -10.81
#